data_17377b1b5bce32e44a8d074790f74122
#
_entry.id   17377b1b5bce32e44a8d074790f74122
#
_cell.length_a   1.000
_cell.length_b   1.000
_cell.length_c   1.000
_cell.angle_alpha   90.00
_cell.angle_beta   90.00
_cell.angle_gamma   90.00
#
_symmetry.space_group_name_H-M   'P 1'
#
loop_
_entity.id
_entity.type
_entity.pdbx_description
1 polymer ?
#
loop_
_entity_poly.entity_id
_entity_poly.type
_entity_poly.pdbx_seq_one_letter_code
_entity_poly.pdbx_strand_id
1 'polypeptide(L)'
;MSLPTAHTAPARRPALRIADLIVAEGPEGAERILVPGLTVSVALGEIVALRAEEAASAAALVDVLAGRRRAQYGVVATGTRGLSRRVAPARASGVAVVRPGRPGAHRTGSAPVLVVDAVGAGPEARDAADLAHEAARKGKAVLLVTAADEPASAADRVVRLGTGPGPARRTAPDPRFTVEALTEAAVGSLTAAGVAPGRAALVARVLVDADVRGHFSHGIGLLPMYLDRLARGGIDAAAEPEWLSQDGPVHVLEAHGGFGQVAAEQAAADCARRAAGTGLAAVAVRGNNHIGMLAAYREHFVRHGVVGLVLNISGAGVAAPGAGRPTLGNDAVCMVAPRESGRPLVVDFATGTVASGKIRHAAHRGEQIPADWLVDRQGRPTTDPQELDRGGAVPVFGGHKGLGVALITEVLAGVLAGGTVSPLVHKQRAEPDRPMECSQLFLALAPSAFGDPPVDELLDVLAGAVRSGYPEGAPPVHLPEQREEQAENEAREHGVPVPAAVATRLGWSTGTALTPTGGTR
;
A
#
# COMPACT_ATOMS: atom_id res chain seq x y z
N MET A 1 20.99 30.42 32.52
CA MET A 1 21.82 29.72 31.50
C MET A 1 20.89 28.87 30.68
N SER A 2 20.43 29.41 29.54
CA SER A 2 19.50 28.73 28.63
C SER A 2 20.32 27.90 27.65
N LEU A 3 20.02 26.60 27.56
CA LEU A 3 20.61 25.71 26.58
C LEU A 3 20.09 26.08 25.18
N PRO A 4 20.90 26.05 24.12
CA PRO A 4 20.46 26.35 22.78
C PRO A 4 19.61 25.17 22.23
N THR A 5 18.39 25.50 21.80
CA THR A 5 17.53 24.61 21.03
C THR A 5 18.23 24.27 19.73
N ALA A 6 18.48 22.96 19.53
CA ALA A 6 18.97 22.44 18.27
C ALA A 6 17.89 22.66 17.20
N HIS A 7 18.11 23.63 16.30
CA HIS A 7 17.34 23.76 15.08
C HIS A 7 17.64 22.53 14.18
N THR A 8 16.72 21.60 14.13
CA THR A 8 16.70 20.59 13.06
C THR A 8 16.46 21.32 11.75
N ALA A 9 17.44 21.28 10.86
CA ALA A 9 17.32 21.85 9.53
C ALA A 9 16.15 21.19 8.80
N PRO A 10 15.30 21.94 8.06
CA PRO A 10 14.16 21.38 7.35
C PRO A 10 14.64 20.32 6.36
N ALA A 11 13.96 19.15 6.34
CA ALA A 11 14.27 18.04 5.46
C ALA A 11 14.33 18.54 4.01
N ARG A 12 15.47 18.35 3.33
CA ARG A 12 15.67 18.77 1.94
C ARG A 12 14.73 17.96 1.04
N ARG A 13 13.91 18.62 0.23
CA ARG A 13 13.02 17.95 -0.71
C ARG A 13 13.85 17.14 -1.74
N PRO A 14 13.49 15.87 -2.01
CA PRO A 14 14.24 15.04 -2.96
C PRO A 14 14.09 15.57 -4.40
N ALA A 15 15.19 15.63 -5.12
CA ALA A 15 15.20 15.95 -6.55
C ALA A 15 15.01 14.70 -7.43
N LEU A 16 15.40 13.52 -6.93
CA LEU A 16 15.15 12.21 -7.54
C LEU A 16 14.51 11.31 -6.51
N ARG A 17 13.48 10.59 -6.93
CA ARG A 17 12.85 9.54 -6.15
C ARG A 17 12.61 8.33 -7.02
N ILE A 18 13.08 7.19 -6.56
CA ILE A 18 12.81 5.87 -7.11
C ILE A 18 12.01 5.12 -6.05
N ALA A 19 10.89 4.52 -6.41
CA ALA A 19 10.07 3.75 -5.48
C ALA A 19 9.71 2.41 -6.10
N ASP A 20 10.00 1.34 -5.37
CA ASP A 20 9.65 -0.05 -5.68
C ASP A 20 10.06 -0.49 -7.10
N LEU A 21 11.21 -0.02 -7.60
CA LEU A 21 11.67 -0.29 -8.96
C LEU A 21 12.11 -1.74 -9.11
N ILE A 22 11.46 -2.48 -10.00
CA ILE A 22 11.83 -3.84 -10.39
C ILE A 22 12.25 -3.82 -11.86
N VAL A 23 13.41 -4.40 -12.15
CA VAL A 23 13.92 -4.59 -13.51
C VAL A 23 14.27 -6.06 -13.68
N ALA A 24 13.77 -6.70 -14.74
CA ALA A 24 14.06 -8.09 -15.05
C ALA A 24 14.47 -8.25 -16.52
N GLU A 25 15.08 -9.39 -16.87
CA GLU A 25 15.41 -9.78 -18.23
C GLU A 25 15.15 -11.28 -18.45
N GLY A 26 14.88 -11.64 -19.69
CA GLY A 26 14.62 -13.03 -20.09
C GLY A 26 13.26 -13.19 -20.75
N PRO A 27 12.99 -14.38 -21.32
CA PRO A 27 11.68 -14.71 -21.87
C PRO A 27 10.65 -14.85 -20.74
N GLU A 28 9.40 -14.55 -21.08
CA GLU A 28 8.26 -14.64 -20.18
C GLU A 28 8.18 -15.99 -19.47
N GLY A 29 8.05 -15.97 -18.14
CA GLY A 29 8.05 -17.18 -17.30
C GLY A 29 9.42 -17.72 -16.89
N ALA A 30 10.53 -17.16 -17.42
CA ALA A 30 11.92 -17.44 -17.04
C ALA A 30 12.72 -16.14 -16.78
N GLU A 31 12.07 -15.10 -16.34
CA GLU A 31 12.67 -13.79 -16.10
C GLU A 31 13.66 -13.83 -14.93
N ARG A 32 14.86 -13.27 -15.16
CA ARG A 32 15.85 -12.99 -14.11
C ARG A 32 15.63 -11.58 -13.59
N ILE A 33 15.33 -11.45 -12.31
CA ILE A 33 15.22 -10.14 -11.66
C ILE A 33 16.63 -9.55 -11.47
N LEU A 34 16.89 -8.42 -12.12
CA LEU A 34 18.15 -7.69 -12.04
C LEU A 34 18.13 -6.61 -10.95
N VAL A 35 16.96 -6.00 -10.71
CA VAL A 35 16.76 -4.99 -9.66
C VAL A 35 15.50 -5.34 -8.88
N PRO A 36 15.62 -5.83 -7.63
CA PRO A 36 14.48 -6.28 -6.85
C PRO A 36 13.94 -5.16 -5.93
N GLY A 37 12.91 -4.41 -6.37
CA GLY A 37 12.18 -3.49 -5.50
C GLY A 37 12.99 -2.31 -4.93
N LEU A 38 13.83 -1.65 -5.75
CA LEU A 38 14.64 -0.52 -5.31
C LEU A 38 13.78 0.68 -4.91
N THR A 39 13.99 1.17 -3.68
CA THR A 39 13.45 2.44 -3.21
C THR A 39 14.57 3.35 -2.70
N VAL A 40 14.72 4.53 -3.32
CA VAL A 40 15.74 5.52 -2.95
C VAL A 40 15.30 6.93 -3.31
N SER A 41 15.69 7.89 -2.48
CA SER A 41 15.53 9.33 -2.77
C SER A 41 16.89 10.03 -2.71
N VAL A 42 17.09 11.04 -3.56
CA VAL A 42 18.33 11.84 -3.62
C VAL A 42 17.97 13.31 -3.58
N ALA A 43 18.49 14.04 -2.60
CA ALA A 43 18.30 15.48 -2.45
C ALA A 43 19.28 16.27 -3.34
N LEU A 44 18.99 17.56 -3.58
CA LEU A 44 19.94 18.43 -4.26
C LEU A 44 21.22 18.59 -3.41
N GLY A 45 22.37 18.41 -4.03
CA GLY A 45 23.68 18.44 -3.40
C GLY A 45 24.06 17.15 -2.68
N GLU A 46 23.22 16.11 -2.70
CA GLU A 46 23.48 14.79 -2.13
C GLU A 46 24.05 13.84 -3.19
N ILE A 47 25.01 13.02 -2.80
CA ILE A 47 25.52 11.89 -3.58
C ILE A 47 25.03 10.60 -2.93
N VAL A 48 24.20 9.82 -3.63
CA VAL A 48 23.77 8.50 -3.22
C VAL A 48 24.40 7.47 -4.15
N ALA A 49 25.19 6.54 -3.61
CA ALA A 49 25.70 5.42 -4.38
C ALA A 49 24.72 4.26 -4.36
N LEU A 50 24.42 3.69 -5.51
CA LEU A 50 23.77 2.40 -5.67
C LEU A 50 24.82 1.37 -6.04
N ARG A 51 25.19 0.55 -5.06
CA ARG A 51 26.15 -0.54 -5.25
C ARG A 51 25.41 -1.82 -5.56
N ALA A 52 25.57 -2.34 -6.76
CA ALA A 52 25.03 -3.63 -7.16
C ALA A 52 26.09 -4.74 -6.96
N GLU A 53 25.64 -5.91 -6.52
CA GLU A 53 26.51 -7.09 -6.43
C GLU A 53 26.89 -7.62 -7.81
N GLU A 54 26.01 -7.44 -8.80
CA GLU A 54 26.27 -7.82 -10.20
C GLU A 54 26.29 -6.62 -11.13
N ALA A 55 27.24 -6.57 -12.05
CA ALA A 55 27.33 -5.53 -13.07
C ALA A 55 26.08 -5.46 -13.97
N ALA A 56 25.42 -6.61 -14.23
CA ALA A 56 24.19 -6.68 -15.01
C ALA A 56 23.05 -5.91 -14.34
N SER A 57 22.91 -6.00 -13.01
CA SER A 57 21.91 -5.28 -12.23
C SER A 57 22.13 -3.77 -12.28
N ALA A 58 23.37 -3.35 -12.12
CA ALA A 58 23.76 -1.94 -12.26
C ALA A 58 23.49 -1.39 -13.67
N ALA A 59 23.88 -2.13 -14.70
CA ALA A 59 23.66 -1.75 -16.09
C ALA A 59 22.15 -1.64 -16.42
N ALA A 60 21.34 -2.59 -15.96
CA ALA A 60 19.91 -2.59 -16.15
C ALA A 60 19.23 -1.37 -15.50
N LEU A 61 19.66 -0.99 -14.28
CA LEU A 61 19.18 0.21 -13.62
C LEU A 61 19.54 1.48 -14.39
N VAL A 62 20.79 1.60 -14.83
CA VAL A 62 21.24 2.73 -15.65
C VAL A 62 20.41 2.83 -16.92
N ASP A 63 20.11 1.72 -17.58
CA ASP A 63 19.30 1.69 -18.80
C ASP A 63 17.85 2.15 -18.56
N VAL A 64 17.25 1.82 -17.41
CA VAL A 64 15.93 2.34 -17.02
C VAL A 64 15.99 3.85 -16.78
N LEU A 65 16.99 4.32 -16.04
CA LEU A 65 17.13 5.75 -15.72
C LEU A 65 17.48 6.58 -16.97
N ALA A 66 18.16 5.98 -17.93
CA ALA A 66 18.44 6.58 -19.24
C ALA A 66 17.28 6.49 -20.23
N GLY A 67 16.19 5.80 -19.89
CA GLY A 67 15.04 5.56 -20.77
C GLY A 67 15.31 4.58 -21.92
N ARG A 68 16.37 3.78 -21.84
CA ARG A 68 16.73 2.74 -22.82
C ARG A 68 16.05 1.40 -22.54
N ARG A 69 15.66 1.16 -21.29
CA ARG A 69 14.97 -0.05 -20.83
C ARG A 69 13.72 0.34 -20.04
N ARG A 70 12.68 -0.49 -20.10
CA ARG A 70 11.50 -0.35 -19.22
C ARG A 70 11.71 -1.11 -17.93
N ALA A 71 11.28 -0.53 -16.80
CA ALA A 71 11.12 -1.27 -15.57
C ALA A 71 9.82 -2.07 -15.62
N GLN A 72 9.81 -3.26 -15.05
CA GLN A 72 8.61 -4.05 -14.89
C GLN A 72 7.68 -3.42 -13.85
N TYR A 73 8.26 -2.80 -12.82
CA TYR A 73 7.49 -2.18 -11.75
C TYR A 73 8.25 -0.98 -11.16
N GLY A 74 7.51 -0.07 -10.53
CA GLY A 74 8.07 1.04 -9.77
C GLY A 74 7.89 2.40 -10.42
N VAL A 75 8.30 3.43 -9.68
CA VAL A 75 8.20 4.84 -10.09
C VAL A 75 9.57 5.49 -10.00
N VAL A 76 9.95 6.23 -11.04
CA VAL A 76 11.07 7.17 -11.01
C VAL A 76 10.49 8.57 -11.19
N ALA A 77 10.62 9.43 -10.19
CA ALA A 77 10.13 10.79 -10.20
C ALA A 77 11.28 11.79 -10.07
N THR A 78 11.22 12.88 -10.82
CA THR A 78 12.18 13.99 -10.77
C THR A 78 11.44 15.32 -10.62
N GLY A 79 11.96 16.23 -9.82
CA GLY A 79 11.47 17.61 -9.73
C GLY A 79 11.31 18.15 -8.32
N THR A 80 11.51 19.46 -8.18
CA THR A 80 11.38 20.25 -6.94
C THR A 80 9.95 20.74 -6.69
N ARG A 81 9.03 20.56 -7.62
CA ARG A 81 7.62 20.94 -7.53
C ARG A 81 6.77 19.69 -7.74
N GLY A 82 6.34 19.06 -6.69
CA GLY A 82 5.30 18.04 -6.49
C GLY A 82 4.57 17.36 -7.66
N LEU A 83 5.15 17.29 -8.85
CA LEU A 83 4.59 16.64 -10.03
C LEU A 83 5.35 15.35 -10.29
N SER A 84 4.77 14.23 -9.88
CA SER A 84 5.22 12.90 -10.28
C SER A 84 5.06 12.77 -11.79
N ARG A 85 6.16 12.85 -12.54
CA ARG A 85 6.18 12.33 -13.90
C ARG A 85 6.68 10.89 -13.83
N ARG A 86 5.79 9.96 -14.08
CA ARG A 86 6.13 8.56 -14.34
C ARG A 86 7.07 8.52 -15.54
N VAL A 87 8.16 7.76 -15.44
CA VAL A 87 9.06 7.54 -16.57
C VAL A 87 8.35 6.65 -17.59
N ALA A 88 7.73 7.27 -18.59
CA ALA A 88 7.51 6.63 -19.87
C ALA A 88 8.86 6.62 -20.63
N PRO A 89 9.07 5.74 -21.63
CA PRO A 89 10.37 5.54 -22.31
C PRO A 89 10.80 6.68 -23.24
N ALA A 90 10.62 7.91 -22.81
CA ALA A 90 11.16 9.09 -23.49
C ALA A 90 11.84 9.93 -22.42
N ARG A 91 13.18 9.97 -22.46
CA ARG A 91 14.12 10.79 -21.69
C ARG A 91 13.46 11.50 -20.50
N ALA A 92 13.66 11.01 -19.29
CA ALA A 92 13.21 11.71 -18.10
C ALA A 92 13.70 13.15 -18.17
N SER A 93 12.79 14.10 -18.41
CA SER A 93 13.15 15.52 -18.42
C SER A 93 13.68 15.87 -17.03
N GLY A 94 14.96 16.16 -16.93
CA GLY A 94 15.62 16.49 -15.67
C GLY A 94 16.63 15.45 -15.16
N VAL A 95 16.87 14.35 -15.89
CA VAL A 95 17.95 13.39 -15.59
C VAL A 95 18.97 13.39 -16.71
N ALA A 96 20.24 13.59 -16.37
CA ALA A 96 21.37 13.36 -17.26
C ALA A 96 22.09 12.08 -16.83
N VAL A 97 22.37 11.17 -17.76
CA VAL A 97 23.16 9.96 -17.51
C VAL A 97 24.53 10.14 -18.18
N VAL A 98 25.58 9.99 -17.39
CA VAL A 98 26.95 10.18 -17.84
C VAL A 98 27.78 8.95 -17.50
N ARG A 99 28.63 8.52 -18.46
CA ARG A 99 29.60 7.45 -18.23
C ARG A 99 31.01 8.10 -18.24
N PRO A 100 31.78 7.95 -17.15
CA PRO A 100 33.18 8.42 -17.09
C PRO A 100 34.03 7.87 -18.27
N GLY A 101 35.05 8.57 -18.66
CA GLY A 101 35.95 8.16 -19.74
C GLY A 101 35.42 8.35 -21.18
N ARG A 102 34.12 8.71 -21.37
CA ARG A 102 33.60 8.99 -22.71
C ARG A 102 33.72 10.48 -23.10
N PRO A 103 34.00 10.81 -24.39
CA PRO A 103 33.97 12.20 -24.84
C PRO A 103 32.64 12.87 -24.53
N GLY A 104 32.68 14.01 -23.82
CA GLY A 104 31.47 14.74 -23.41
C GLY A 104 30.91 14.39 -22.01
N ALA A 105 31.57 13.53 -21.24
CA ALA A 105 31.16 13.17 -19.88
C ALA A 105 30.97 14.39 -18.95
N HIS A 106 31.70 15.50 -19.19
CA HIS A 106 31.57 16.73 -18.39
C HIS A 106 30.39 17.63 -18.80
N ARG A 107 29.63 17.30 -19.84
CA ARG A 107 28.47 18.06 -20.29
C ARG A 107 27.20 17.58 -19.58
N THR A 108 27.04 17.96 -18.31
CA THR A 108 25.87 17.56 -17.52
C THR A 108 24.60 18.40 -17.76
N GLY A 109 24.68 19.41 -18.63
CA GLY A 109 23.56 20.27 -18.99
C GLY A 109 22.88 20.95 -17.78
N SER A 110 21.67 21.44 -17.98
CA SER A 110 20.83 22.06 -16.93
C SER A 110 20.04 21.06 -16.09
N ALA A 111 20.20 19.75 -16.31
CA ALA A 111 19.47 18.72 -15.58
C ALA A 111 19.76 18.78 -14.07
N PRO A 112 18.74 18.83 -13.20
CA PRO A 112 18.91 18.87 -11.75
C PRO A 112 19.38 17.54 -11.16
N VAL A 113 19.24 16.44 -11.88
CA VAL A 113 19.67 15.09 -11.48
C VAL A 113 20.73 14.59 -12.44
N LEU A 114 21.84 14.10 -11.88
CA LEU A 114 22.90 13.42 -12.61
C LEU A 114 22.97 11.96 -12.18
N VAL A 115 22.91 11.04 -13.15
CA VAL A 115 23.21 9.63 -12.95
C VAL A 115 24.61 9.36 -13.49
N VAL A 116 25.52 8.94 -12.63
CA VAL A 116 26.89 8.56 -13.02
C VAL A 116 26.96 7.04 -13.16
N ASP A 117 27.16 6.56 -14.37
CA ASP A 117 27.30 5.14 -14.71
C ASP A 117 28.76 4.71 -14.52
N ALA A 118 29.05 4.13 -13.37
CA ALA A 118 30.38 3.62 -13.01
C ALA A 118 30.43 2.07 -12.98
N VAL A 119 29.63 1.41 -13.83
CA VAL A 119 29.45 -0.06 -13.80
C VAL A 119 30.67 -0.84 -14.27
N GLY A 120 31.51 -0.27 -15.10
CA GLY A 120 32.72 -0.93 -15.64
C GLY A 120 34.00 -0.52 -14.92
N ALA A 121 34.08 -0.73 -13.60
CA ALA A 121 35.17 -0.22 -12.78
C ALA A 121 36.58 -0.71 -13.22
N GLY A 122 37.28 0.17 -13.84
CA GLY A 122 38.73 0.17 -14.08
C GLY A 122 39.31 1.49 -13.55
N PRO A 123 40.38 2.02 -14.12
CA PRO A 123 40.97 3.31 -13.73
C PRO A 123 39.99 4.48 -13.76
N GLU A 124 38.84 4.35 -14.41
CA GLU A 124 37.75 5.33 -14.50
C GLU A 124 36.92 5.47 -13.21
N ALA A 125 37.17 4.62 -12.18
CA ALA A 125 36.42 4.68 -10.92
C ALA A 125 36.64 6.00 -10.15
N ARG A 126 37.87 6.52 -10.16
CA ARG A 126 38.23 7.83 -9.58
C ARG A 126 37.57 8.97 -10.33
N ASP A 127 37.55 8.90 -11.64
CA ASP A 127 36.90 9.91 -12.49
C ASP A 127 35.39 9.97 -12.20
N ALA A 128 34.76 8.85 -11.87
CA ALA A 128 33.34 8.79 -11.49
C ALA A 128 33.08 9.51 -10.16
N ALA A 129 33.93 9.31 -9.16
CA ALA A 129 33.84 9.96 -7.88
C ALA A 129 34.04 11.48 -7.99
N ASP A 130 35.04 11.91 -8.73
CA ASP A 130 35.35 13.34 -8.96
C ASP A 130 34.20 14.03 -9.70
N LEU A 131 33.62 13.39 -10.70
CA LEU A 131 32.47 13.89 -11.44
C LEU A 131 31.23 14.01 -10.54
N ALA A 132 31.01 13.02 -9.67
CA ALA A 132 29.92 13.06 -8.72
C ALA A 132 30.05 14.22 -7.72
N HIS A 133 31.24 14.42 -7.15
CA HIS A 133 31.52 15.52 -6.23
C HIS A 133 31.40 16.89 -6.90
N GLU A 134 31.91 17.04 -8.13
CA GLU A 134 31.79 18.28 -8.88
C GLU A 134 30.33 18.64 -9.15
N ALA A 135 29.52 17.65 -9.54
CA ALA A 135 28.09 17.84 -9.79
C ALA A 135 27.30 18.19 -8.52
N ALA A 136 27.60 17.52 -7.41
CA ALA A 136 26.96 17.81 -6.10
C ALA A 136 27.31 19.22 -5.60
N ARG A 137 28.57 19.65 -5.74
CA ARG A 137 28.99 21.03 -5.43
C ARG A 137 28.25 22.08 -6.28
N LYS A 138 27.86 21.73 -7.50
CA LYS A 138 27.00 22.56 -8.37
C LYS A 138 25.51 22.47 -8.04
N GLY A 139 25.16 21.86 -6.90
CA GLY A 139 23.78 21.74 -6.40
C GLY A 139 22.93 20.69 -7.09
N LYS A 140 23.52 19.74 -7.85
CA LYS A 140 22.79 18.64 -8.49
C LYS A 140 22.59 17.50 -7.50
N ALA A 141 21.46 16.79 -7.60
CA ALA A 141 21.30 15.47 -6.99
C ALA A 141 22.06 14.43 -7.80
N VAL A 142 22.90 13.63 -7.17
CA VAL A 142 23.77 12.69 -7.86
C VAL A 142 23.44 11.26 -7.45
N LEU A 143 23.12 10.42 -8.43
CA LEU A 143 22.99 8.98 -8.26
C LEU A 143 24.18 8.28 -8.91
N LEU A 144 25.07 7.74 -8.11
CA LEU A 144 26.25 7.00 -8.57
C LEU A 144 25.92 5.50 -8.62
N VAL A 145 25.89 4.90 -9.81
CA VAL A 145 25.58 3.47 -9.98
C VAL A 145 26.87 2.71 -10.25
N THR A 146 27.21 1.75 -9.40
CA THR A 146 28.49 1.01 -9.48
C THR A 146 28.33 -0.45 -9.04
N ALA A 147 29.24 -1.31 -9.52
CA ALA A 147 29.43 -2.67 -9.02
C ALA A 147 30.70 -2.80 -8.13
N ALA A 148 31.45 -1.71 -7.92
CA ALA A 148 32.70 -1.70 -7.16
C ALA A 148 32.58 -0.84 -5.88
N ASP A 149 33.48 -1.11 -4.93
CA ASP A 149 33.50 -0.41 -3.64
C ASP A 149 34.11 0.99 -3.71
N GLU A 150 35.14 1.18 -4.52
CA GLU A 150 35.92 2.42 -4.56
C GLU A 150 35.09 3.65 -4.95
N PRO A 151 34.26 3.64 -6.02
CA PRO A 151 33.39 4.77 -6.30
C PRO A 151 32.29 4.97 -5.26
N ALA A 152 31.81 3.89 -4.63
CA ALA A 152 30.75 3.97 -3.62
C ALA A 152 31.20 4.68 -2.35
N SER A 153 32.48 4.60 -1.98
CA SER A 153 33.05 5.27 -0.79
C SER A 153 33.02 6.79 -0.85
N ALA A 154 32.84 7.36 -2.03
CA ALA A 154 32.75 8.80 -2.27
C ALA A 154 31.33 9.39 -2.04
N ALA A 155 30.35 8.55 -1.73
CA ALA A 155 28.96 8.98 -1.58
C ALA A 155 28.60 9.32 -0.13
N ASP A 156 27.66 10.27 0.04
CA ASP A 156 27.10 10.60 1.34
C ASP A 156 26.32 9.41 1.93
N ARG A 157 25.76 8.57 1.07
CA ARG A 157 24.99 7.38 1.44
C ARG A 157 25.12 6.29 0.39
N VAL A 158 25.29 5.04 0.85
CA VAL A 158 25.37 3.86 -0.02
C VAL A 158 24.14 3.00 0.16
N VAL A 159 23.46 2.67 -0.93
CA VAL A 159 22.36 1.72 -1.01
C VAL A 159 22.84 0.49 -1.78
N ARG A 160 22.77 -0.68 -1.18
CA ARG A 160 23.14 -1.93 -1.85
C ARG A 160 21.95 -2.48 -2.63
N LEU A 161 22.20 -2.82 -3.88
CA LEU A 161 21.27 -3.59 -4.70
C LEU A 161 21.63 -5.06 -4.49
N GLY A 162 20.78 -5.78 -3.75
CA GLY A 162 20.89 -7.23 -3.69
C GLY A 162 20.63 -7.85 -5.06
N THR A 163 21.20 -9.02 -5.32
CA THR A 163 20.78 -9.85 -6.45
C THR A 163 19.37 -10.34 -6.17
N GLY A 164 18.45 -10.07 -7.09
CA GLY A 164 17.17 -10.75 -7.07
C GLY A 164 17.41 -12.27 -7.19
N PRO A 165 16.50 -13.11 -6.69
CA PRO A 165 16.62 -14.54 -6.90
C PRO A 165 16.85 -14.80 -8.39
N GLY A 166 17.85 -15.61 -8.71
CA GLY A 166 18.20 -16.02 -10.09
C GLY A 166 16.99 -16.62 -10.81
N PRO A 167 17.13 -17.05 -12.11
CA PRO A 167 16.02 -17.48 -12.94
C PRO A 167 15.13 -18.40 -12.15
N ALA A 168 13.83 -18.14 -12.16
CA ALA A 168 12.84 -18.80 -11.33
C ALA A 168 13.08 -20.31 -11.32
N ARG A 169 13.92 -20.79 -10.41
CA ARG A 169 13.70 -22.09 -9.81
C ARG A 169 12.25 -22.02 -9.37
N ARG A 170 11.43 -23.02 -9.74
CA ARG A 170 10.11 -23.23 -9.15
C ARG A 170 10.15 -22.59 -7.78
N THR A 171 9.51 -21.42 -7.65
CA THR A 171 9.53 -20.65 -6.42
C THR A 171 9.19 -21.64 -5.32
N ALA A 172 10.08 -21.80 -4.36
CA ALA A 172 9.68 -22.50 -3.15
C ALA A 172 8.33 -21.91 -2.75
N PRO A 173 7.33 -22.73 -2.45
CA PRO A 173 6.03 -22.22 -2.08
C PRO A 173 6.24 -21.15 -1.00
N ASP A 174 5.48 -20.06 -1.09
CA ASP A 174 5.55 -18.98 -0.12
C ASP A 174 5.58 -19.58 1.30
N PRO A 175 6.50 -19.14 2.17
CA PRO A 175 6.58 -19.68 3.53
C PRO A 175 5.23 -19.47 4.23
N ARG A 176 4.76 -20.50 4.93
CA ARG A 176 3.53 -20.44 5.70
C ARG A 176 3.86 -20.31 7.18
N PHE A 177 3.15 -19.42 7.83
CA PHE A 177 3.30 -19.15 9.27
C PHE A 177 2.01 -19.54 9.98
N THR A 178 2.09 -20.02 11.23
CA THR A 178 0.89 -20.03 12.06
C THR A 178 0.41 -18.61 12.31
N VAL A 179 -0.85 -18.43 12.66
CA VAL A 179 -1.42 -17.09 12.94
C VAL A 179 -0.64 -16.42 14.08
N GLU A 180 -0.27 -17.19 15.11
CA GLU A 180 0.48 -16.74 16.28
C GLU A 180 1.88 -16.29 15.88
N ALA A 181 2.64 -17.13 15.15
CA ALA A 181 4.01 -16.81 14.72
C ALA A 181 4.03 -15.58 13.79
N LEU A 182 3.03 -15.44 12.91
CA LEU A 182 2.89 -14.29 12.02
C LEU A 182 2.61 -13.01 12.82
N THR A 183 1.73 -13.11 13.81
CA THR A 183 1.41 -11.99 14.70
C THR A 183 2.63 -11.54 15.51
N GLU A 184 3.35 -12.50 16.11
CA GLU A 184 4.57 -12.22 16.88
C GLU A 184 5.65 -11.56 16.00
N ALA A 185 5.88 -12.07 14.79
CA ALA A 185 6.85 -11.51 13.86
C ALA A 185 6.48 -10.06 13.44
N ALA A 186 5.19 -9.79 13.21
CA ALA A 186 4.70 -8.46 12.88
C ALA A 186 4.84 -7.48 14.06
N VAL A 187 4.47 -7.90 15.27
CA VAL A 187 4.66 -7.13 16.51
C VAL A 187 6.13 -6.82 16.73
N GLY A 188 7.01 -7.82 16.58
CA GLY A 188 8.46 -7.65 16.70
C GLY A 188 9.02 -6.61 15.73
N SER A 189 8.58 -6.64 14.47
CA SER A 189 9.02 -5.68 13.44
C SER A 189 8.56 -4.25 13.75
N LEU A 190 7.31 -4.07 14.21
CA LEU A 190 6.77 -2.77 14.59
C LEU A 190 7.43 -2.22 15.86
N THR A 191 7.65 -3.07 16.86
CA THR A 191 8.30 -2.69 18.12
C THR A 191 9.77 -2.30 17.89
N ALA A 192 10.49 -3.05 17.02
CA ALA A 192 11.85 -2.70 16.61
C ALA A 192 11.92 -1.34 15.89
N ALA A 193 10.83 -0.92 15.24
CA ALA A 193 10.69 0.40 14.62
C ALA A 193 10.23 1.50 15.60
N GLY A 194 10.16 1.22 16.90
CA GLY A 194 9.81 2.18 17.94
C GLY A 194 8.31 2.32 18.24
N VAL A 195 7.46 1.44 17.71
CA VAL A 195 6.02 1.45 18.01
C VAL A 195 5.78 0.83 19.39
N ALA A 196 4.97 1.49 20.23
CA ALA A 196 4.60 0.99 21.55
C ALA A 196 3.93 -0.40 21.45
N PRO A 197 4.21 -1.36 22.37
CA PRO A 197 3.77 -2.75 22.25
C PRO A 197 2.27 -2.93 22.04
N GLY A 198 1.43 -2.17 22.73
CA GLY A 198 -0.03 -2.27 22.58
C GLY A 198 -0.52 -1.83 21.19
N ARG A 199 0.08 -0.77 20.61
CA ARG A 199 -0.22 -0.33 19.25
C ARG A 199 0.33 -1.31 18.21
N ALA A 200 1.55 -1.81 18.43
CA ALA A 200 2.15 -2.83 17.57
C ALA A 200 1.26 -4.09 17.49
N ALA A 201 0.75 -4.55 18.64
CA ALA A 201 -0.17 -5.70 18.70
C ALA A 201 -1.47 -5.43 17.95
N LEU A 202 -2.06 -4.24 18.10
CA LEU A 202 -3.28 -3.85 17.40
C LEU A 202 -3.08 -3.80 15.87
N VAL A 203 -2.01 -3.14 15.40
CA VAL A 203 -1.72 -3.04 13.97
C VAL A 203 -1.43 -4.42 13.38
N ALA A 204 -0.64 -5.26 14.08
CA ALA A 204 -0.36 -6.63 13.67
C ALA A 204 -1.64 -7.46 13.57
N ARG A 205 -2.54 -7.39 14.57
CA ARG A 205 -3.84 -8.07 14.57
C ARG A 205 -4.65 -7.72 13.32
N VAL A 206 -4.77 -6.43 12.98
CA VAL A 206 -5.55 -5.98 11.81
C VAL A 206 -4.96 -6.51 10.51
N LEU A 207 -3.61 -6.50 10.36
CA LEU A 207 -2.95 -7.03 9.17
C LEU A 207 -3.10 -8.54 9.06
N VAL A 208 -2.90 -9.26 10.16
CA VAL A 208 -3.00 -10.73 10.18
C VAL A 208 -4.45 -11.18 9.99
N ASP A 209 -5.45 -10.50 10.59
CA ASP A 209 -6.87 -10.78 10.35
C ASP A 209 -7.23 -10.70 8.86
N ALA A 210 -6.69 -9.72 8.15
CA ALA A 210 -6.90 -9.60 6.71
C ALA A 210 -6.30 -10.80 5.93
N ASP A 211 -5.09 -11.25 6.26
CA ASP A 211 -4.48 -12.41 5.62
C ASP A 211 -5.21 -13.71 5.94
N VAL A 212 -5.59 -13.91 7.21
CA VAL A 212 -6.37 -15.08 7.67
C VAL A 212 -7.69 -15.20 6.93
N ARG A 213 -8.32 -14.07 6.62
CA ARG A 213 -9.59 -13.99 5.89
C ARG A 213 -9.42 -13.95 4.35
N GLY A 214 -8.18 -14.13 3.84
CA GLY A 214 -7.89 -14.18 2.41
C GLY A 214 -7.81 -12.82 1.72
N HIS A 215 -7.77 -11.71 2.48
CA HIS A 215 -7.66 -10.35 1.96
C HIS A 215 -6.20 -9.86 1.94
N PHE A 216 -5.33 -10.60 1.26
CA PHE A 216 -3.87 -10.38 1.21
C PHE A 216 -3.44 -8.96 0.78
N SER A 217 -4.32 -8.22 0.09
CA SER A 217 -4.06 -6.82 -0.29
C SER A 217 -4.04 -5.86 0.91
N HIS A 218 -4.61 -6.26 2.05
CA HIS A 218 -4.70 -5.50 3.29
C HIS A 218 -3.94 -6.17 4.46
N GLY A 219 -3.24 -7.27 4.17
CA GLY A 219 -2.49 -8.07 5.13
C GLY A 219 -1.04 -7.63 5.33
N ILE A 220 -0.22 -8.57 5.77
CA ILE A 220 1.21 -8.41 6.12
C ILE A 220 2.04 -7.86 4.96
N GLY A 221 1.61 -8.06 3.71
CA GLY A 221 2.22 -7.41 2.55
C GLY A 221 2.31 -5.87 2.64
N LEU A 222 1.52 -5.23 3.49
CA LEU A 222 1.56 -3.79 3.75
C LEU A 222 2.59 -3.38 4.81
N LEU A 223 3.03 -4.30 5.67
CA LEU A 223 3.92 -3.97 6.79
C LEU A 223 5.22 -3.28 6.36
N PRO A 224 5.93 -3.72 5.29
CA PRO A 224 7.12 -3.01 4.81
C PRO A 224 6.86 -1.54 4.43
N MET A 225 5.68 -1.24 3.89
CA MET A 225 5.28 0.13 3.56
C MET A 225 4.98 0.95 4.82
N TYR A 226 4.34 0.36 5.83
CA TYR A 226 4.10 1.05 7.10
C TYR A 226 5.40 1.40 7.80
N LEU A 227 6.39 0.48 7.81
CA LEU A 227 7.71 0.73 8.37
C LEU A 227 8.47 1.84 7.61
N ASP A 228 8.38 1.87 6.27
CA ASP A 228 8.95 2.96 5.47
C ASP A 228 8.28 4.31 5.79
N ARG A 229 6.96 4.32 5.94
CA ARG A 229 6.22 5.53 6.30
C ARG A 229 6.52 6.02 7.71
N LEU A 230 6.69 5.12 8.67
CA LEU A 230 7.17 5.46 10.03
C LEU A 230 8.54 6.14 9.96
N ALA A 231 9.49 5.52 9.26
CA ALA A 231 10.85 6.06 9.13
C ALA A 231 10.89 7.44 8.44
N ARG A 232 9.89 7.77 7.61
CA ARG A 232 9.80 9.03 6.85
C ARG A 232 8.86 10.07 7.46
N GLY A 233 8.18 9.74 8.55
CA GLY A 233 7.25 10.67 9.22
C GLY A 233 5.85 10.74 8.62
N GLY A 234 5.49 9.86 7.68
CA GLY A 234 4.11 9.76 7.16
C GLY A 234 3.14 9.04 8.10
N ILE A 235 3.67 8.37 9.12
CA ILE A 235 2.93 7.84 10.28
C ILE A 235 3.66 8.30 11.53
N ASP A 236 2.96 8.94 12.45
CA ASP A 236 3.48 9.25 13.77
C ASP A 236 3.18 8.08 14.73
N ALA A 237 4.24 7.38 15.18
CA ALA A 237 4.11 6.26 16.11
C ALA A 237 3.60 6.68 17.50
N ALA A 238 3.82 7.93 17.89
CA ALA A 238 3.48 8.47 19.20
C ALA A 238 2.12 9.18 19.23
N ALA A 239 1.53 9.50 18.08
CA ALA A 239 0.26 10.22 18.02
C ALA A 239 -0.85 9.50 18.80
N GLU A 240 -1.52 10.23 19.68
CA GLU A 240 -2.70 9.77 20.43
C GLU A 240 -3.94 10.37 19.77
N PRO A 241 -4.93 9.54 19.38
CA PRO A 241 -6.21 10.07 18.93
C PRO A 241 -6.88 10.90 20.01
N GLU A 242 -7.41 12.06 19.64
CA GLU A 242 -8.03 13.05 20.53
C GLU A 242 -9.52 13.19 20.24
N TRP A 243 -10.36 13.06 21.27
CA TRP A 243 -11.77 13.35 21.16
C TRP A 243 -12.01 14.85 21.12
N LEU A 244 -12.41 15.37 19.96
CA LEU A 244 -12.75 16.78 19.79
C LEU A 244 -14.17 17.10 20.25
N SER A 245 -15.07 16.11 20.18
CA SER A 245 -16.43 16.21 20.68
C SER A 245 -16.91 14.83 21.13
N GLN A 246 -17.54 14.79 22.30
CA GLN A 246 -18.17 13.62 22.88
C GLN A 246 -19.60 13.89 23.37
N ASP A 247 -20.19 15.00 22.91
CA ASP A 247 -21.54 15.39 23.26
C ASP A 247 -22.56 14.86 22.24
N GLY A 248 -23.65 14.28 22.73
CA GLY A 248 -24.76 13.81 21.89
C GLY A 248 -24.48 12.50 21.12
N PRO A 249 -25.25 12.26 20.04
CA PRO A 249 -25.20 10.98 19.30
C PRO A 249 -23.96 10.85 18.38
N VAL A 250 -23.31 11.95 18.04
CA VAL A 250 -22.14 11.97 17.16
C VAL A 250 -20.91 12.41 17.93
N HIS A 251 -19.88 11.56 17.97
CA HIS A 251 -18.56 11.91 18.49
C HIS A 251 -17.59 12.21 17.34
N VAL A 252 -16.59 13.04 17.60
CA VAL A 252 -15.55 13.40 16.62
C VAL A 252 -14.19 13.08 17.20
N LEU A 253 -13.40 12.30 16.47
CA LEU A 253 -12.06 11.84 16.84
C LEU A 253 -11.04 12.38 15.82
N GLU A 254 -10.02 13.07 16.31
CA GLU A 254 -8.84 13.48 15.53
C GLU A 254 -7.73 12.45 15.68
N ALA A 255 -7.17 11.93 14.60
CA ALA A 255 -6.16 10.86 14.63
C ALA A 255 -4.72 11.37 14.61
N HIS A 256 -4.50 12.67 14.38
CA HIS A 256 -3.18 13.34 14.39
C HIS A 256 -2.10 12.65 13.54
N GLY A 257 -2.49 12.00 12.42
CA GLY A 257 -1.56 11.32 11.51
C GLY A 257 -0.90 10.06 12.09
N GLY A 258 -1.44 9.50 13.18
CA GLY A 258 -0.99 8.25 13.78
C GLY A 258 -1.29 7.01 12.93
N PHE A 259 -1.13 5.82 13.52
CA PHE A 259 -1.61 4.58 12.91
C PHE A 259 -3.13 4.61 12.79
N GLY A 260 -3.62 4.48 11.55
CA GLY A 260 -5.04 4.55 11.27
C GLY A 260 -5.86 3.52 12.04
N GLN A 261 -5.29 2.35 12.27
CA GLN A 261 -5.91 1.26 13.02
C GLN A 261 -6.22 1.66 14.48
N VAL A 262 -5.40 2.51 15.09
CA VAL A 262 -5.60 2.93 16.50
C VAL A 262 -6.84 3.79 16.65
N ALA A 263 -7.00 4.80 15.80
CA ALA A 263 -8.20 5.65 15.81
C ALA A 263 -9.46 4.87 15.39
N ALA A 264 -9.34 3.97 14.40
CA ALA A 264 -10.46 3.14 13.95
C ALA A 264 -10.94 2.16 15.04
N GLU A 265 -10.03 1.57 15.80
CA GLU A 265 -10.36 0.70 16.94
C GLU A 265 -11.14 1.44 18.02
N GLN A 266 -10.65 2.64 18.40
CA GLN A 266 -11.34 3.49 19.39
C GLN A 266 -12.72 3.92 18.90
N ALA A 267 -12.82 4.32 17.62
CA ALA A 267 -14.07 4.74 17.02
C ALA A 267 -15.12 3.61 16.97
N ALA A 268 -14.71 2.41 16.53
CA ALA A 268 -15.61 1.25 16.48
C ALA A 268 -16.09 0.83 17.87
N ALA A 269 -15.17 0.79 18.84
CA ALA A 269 -15.49 0.42 20.22
C ALA A 269 -16.46 1.42 20.87
N ASP A 270 -16.20 2.72 20.74
CA ASP A 270 -17.07 3.77 21.29
C ASP A 270 -18.45 3.77 20.61
N CYS A 271 -18.47 3.72 19.27
CA CYS A 271 -19.69 3.72 18.48
C CYS A 271 -20.61 2.55 18.84
N ALA A 272 -20.08 1.31 18.87
CA ALA A 272 -20.87 0.12 19.17
C ALA A 272 -21.39 0.11 20.62
N ARG A 273 -20.52 0.44 21.59
CA ARG A 273 -20.88 0.51 23.01
C ARG A 273 -22.01 1.51 23.26
N ARG A 274 -21.92 2.70 22.66
CA ARG A 274 -22.94 3.75 22.84
C ARG A 274 -24.25 3.40 22.18
N ALA A 275 -24.22 2.90 20.95
CA ALA A 275 -25.42 2.50 20.23
C ALA A 275 -26.23 1.44 21.00
N ALA A 276 -25.57 0.48 21.65
CA ALA A 276 -26.24 -0.52 22.47
C ALA A 276 -27.05 0.09 23.61
N GLY A 277 -26.65 1.24 24.16
CA GLY A 277 -27.36 1.94 25.23
C GLY A 277 -28.35 3.01 24.78
N THR A 278 -28.12 3.60 23.60
CA THR A 278 -28.89 4.78 23.12
C THR A 278 -29.70 4.51 21.85
N GLY A 279 -29.57 3.32 21.26
CA GLY A 279 -30.22 2.94 20.01
C GLY A 279 -29.46 3.31 18.74
N LEU A 280 -28.72 4.42 18.74
CA LEU A 280 -27.94 4.91 17.61
C LEU A 280 -26.73 5.69 18.10
N ALA A 281 -25.57 5.50 17.46
CA ALA A 281 -24.39 6.31 17.67
C ALA A 281 -23.59 6.44 16.37
N ALA A 282 -22.84 7.53 16.26
CA ALA A 282 -21.87 7.72 15.19
C ALA A 282 -20.55 8.24 15.76
N VAL A 283 -19.43 7.92 15.06
CA VAL A 283 -18.11 8.49 15.31
C VAL A 283 -17.51 8.89 13.97
N ALA A 284 -17.21 10.17 13.82
CA ALA A 284 -16.44 10.72 12.70
C ALA A 284 -14.96 10.74 13.07
N VAL A 285 -14.11 10.16 12.23
CA VAL A 285 -12.65 10.17 12.39
C VAL A 285 -12.03 10.99 11.29
N ARG A 286 -11.10 11.88 11.61
CA ARG A 286 -10.38 12.70 10.64
C ARG A 286 -8.88 12.77 10.94
N GLY A 287 -8.10 13.32 10.00
CA GLY A 287 -6.64 13.40 10.15
C GLY A 287 -5.97 12.02 10.21
N ASN A 288 -6.60 10.99 9.65
CA ASN A 288 -6.21 9.61 9.82
C ASN A 288 -5.32 9.08 8.68
N ASN A 289 -4.71 7.94 8.91
CA ASN A 289 -4.01 7.13 7.93
C ASN A 289 -4.84 5.89 7.52
N HIS A 290 -4.22 4.98 6.76
CA HIS A 290 -4.84 3.72 6.32
C HIS A 290 -5.27 2.85 7.51
N ILE A 291 -6.51 2.37 7.49
CA ILE A 291 -7.10 1.60 8.60
C ILE A 291 -7.12 0.08 8.37
N GLY A 292 -6.59 -0.39 7.23
CA GLY A 292 -6.64 -1.80 6.86
C GLY A 292 -7.99 -2.21 6.26
N MET A 293 -8.34 -3.47 6.39
CA MET A 293 -9.64 -4.04 6.02
C MET A 293 -10.72 -3.53 6.99
N LEU A 294 -11.84 -3.02 6.47
CA LEU A 294 -12.88 -2.43 7.33
C LEU A 294 -13.54 -3.48 8.25
N ALA A 295 -13.69 -4.70 7.75
CA ALA A 295 -14.22 -5.82 8.52
C ALA A 295 -13.36 -6.24 9.73
N ALA A 296 -12.12 -5.74 9.86
CA ALA A 296 -11.27 -6.01 11.02
C ALA A 296 -11.83 -5.47 12.35
N TYR A 297 -12.79 -4.53 12.27
CA TYR A 297 -13.43 -3.91 13.43
C TYR A 297 -14.79 -4.52 13.77
N ARG A 298 -15.22 -5.58 13.07
CA ARG A 298 -16.54 -6.24 13.19
C ARG A 298 -16.87 -6.71 14.61
N GLU A 299 -15.86 -7.14 15.37
CA GLU A 299 -16.04 -7.72 16.70
C GLU A 299 -16.68 -6.75 17.71
N HIS A 300 -16.46 -5.44 17.54
CA HIS A 300 -17.09 -4.44 18.39
C HIS A 300 -18.61 -4.42 18.18
N PHE A 301 -19.07 -4.48 16.94
CA PHE A 301 -20.49 -4.48 16.60
C PHE A 301 -21.16 -5.79 17.00
N VAL A 302 -20.49 -6.92 16.74
CA VAL A 302 -20.98 -8.26 17.10
C VAL A 302 -21.15 -8.38 18.62
N ARG A 303 -20.12 -8.01 19.40
CA ARG A 303 -20.12 -8.10 20.86
C ARG A 303 -21.26 -7.30 21.50
N HIS A 304 -21.62 -6.19 20.90
CA HIS A 304 -22.68 -5.31 21.41
C HIS A 304 -24.05 -5.55 20.77
N GLY A 305 -24.19 -6.53 19.88
CA GLY A 305 -25.43 -6.87 19.22
C GLY A 305 -26.01 -5.73 18.37
N VAL A 306 -25.15 -4.88 17.79
CA VAL A 306 -25.56 -3.72 17.00
C VAL A 306 -25.16 -3.86 15.54
N VAL A 307 -26.00 -3.40 14.62
CA VAL A 307 -25.65 -3.30 13.21
C VAL A 307 -24.64 -2.17 13.03
N GLY A 308 -23.45 -2.50 12.50
CA GLY A 308 -22.37 -1.54 12.23
C GLY A 308 -22.29 -1.16 10.77
N LEU A 309 -21.99 0.11 10.49
CA LEU A 309 -21.62 0.60 9.16
C LEU A 309 -20.31 1.39 9.28
N VAL A 310 -19.32 1.03 8.47
CA VAL A 310 -18.03 1.73 8.39
C VAL A 310 -17.86 2.26 6.99
N LEU A 311 -17.67 3.56 6.86
CA LEU A 311 -17.40 4.26 5.61
C LEU A 311 -15.98 4.84 5.67
N ASN A 312 -15.20 4.66 4.61
CA ASN A 312 -13.82 5.13 4.56
C ASN A 312 -13.50 5.77 3.22
N ILE A 313 -12.97 6.98 3.24
CA ILE A 313 -12.40 7.62 2.05
C ILE A 313 -10.91 7.31 1.91
N SER A 314 -10.40 7.35 0.69
CA SER A 314 -8.99 7.13 0.38
C SER A 314 -8.51 8.05 -0.73
N GLY A 315 -7.19 8.11 -0.97
CA GLY A 315 -6.65 8.92 -2.08
C GLY A 315 -7.15 8.48 -3.46
N ALA A 316 -7.37 9.45 -4.34
CA ALA A 316 -7.95 9.22 -5.67
C ALA A 316 -7.25 8.08 -6.43
N GLY A 317 -7.99 6.99 -6.68
CA GLY A 317 -7.55 5.77 -7.37
C GLY A 317 -8.56 5.25 -8.39
N VAL A 318 -9.80 5.74 -8.33
CA VAL A 318 -10.95 5.27 -9.10
C VAL A 318 -11.44 6.37 -10.03
N ALA A 319 -11.89 5.99 -11.22
CA ALA A 319 -12.47 6.90 -12.23
C ALA A 319 -14.00 6.91 -12.18
N ALA A 320 -14.58 8.08 -12.20
CA ALA A 320 -16.00 8.26 -12.48
C ALA A 320 -16.34 7.77 -13.92
N PRO A 321 -17.60 7.43 -14.22
CA PRO A 321 -17.99 6.98 -15.56
C PRO A 321 -17.58 7.99 -16.64
N GLY A 322 -16.87 7.51 -17.67
CA GLY A 322 -16.35 8.34 -18.77
C GLY A 322 -15.09 9.14 -18.46
N ALA A 323 -14.60 9.12 -17.22
CA ALA A 323 -13.33 9.77 -16.87
C ALA A 323 -12.13 8.90 -17.24
N GLY A 324 -11.10 9.51 -17.83
CA GLY A 324 -9.84 8.86 -18.19
C GLY A 324 -8.75 8.99 -17.12
N ARG A 325 -9.09 9.41 -15.90
CA ARG A 325 -8.14 9.57 -14.78
C ARG A 325 -8.82 9.31 -13.44
N PRO A 326 -8.06 8.92 -12.42
CA PRO A 326 -8.61 8.81 -11.06
C PRO A 326 -9.15 10.16 -10.57
N THR A 327 -10.37 10.17 -10.05
CA THR A 327 -11.06 11.35 -9.52
C THR A 327 -11.57 11.14 -8.10
N LEU A 328 -11.85 9.88 -7.73
CA LEU A 328 -12.38 9.46 -6.43
C LEU A 328 -11.46 8.43 -5.78
N GLY A 329 -11.62 8.19 -4.50
CA GLY A 329 -11.01 7.10 -3.77
C GLY A 329 -11.63 5.75 -4.09
N ASN A 330 -11.17 4.72 -3.37
CA ASN A 330 -11.84 3.42 -3.35
C ASN A 330 -13.16 3.47 -2.59
N ASP A 331 -13.34 4.45 -1.72
CA ASP A 331 -14.54 4.80 -0.96
C ASP A 331 -15.26 3.56 -0.44
N ALA A 332 -14.52 2.85 0.44
CA ALA A 332 -14.93 1.54 0.90
C ALA A 332 -16.08 1.63 1.90
N VAL A 333 -16.94 0.63 1.84
CA VAL A 333 -18.12 0.48 2.70
C VAL A 333 -18.10 -0.91 3.33
N CYS A 334 -18.23 -0.97 4.64
CA CYS A 334 -18.43 -2.22 5.37
C CYS A 334 -19.70 -2.14 6.21
N MET A 335 -20.54 -3.18 6.12
CA MET A 335 -21.68 -3.39 6.99
C MET A 335 -21.49 -4.67 7.78
N VAL A 336 -21.80 -4.61 9.07
CA VAL A 336 -21.80 -5.77 9.98
C VAL A 336 -23.19 -5.91 10.57
N ALA A 337 -23.87 -7.02 10.28
CA ALA A 337 -25.12 -7.37 10.95
C ALA A 337 -24.85 -8.57 11.88
N PRO A 338 -24.89 -8.36 13.22
CA PRO A 338 -24.66 -9.42 14.18
C PRO A 338 -25.78 -10.45 14.11
N ARG A 339 -25.50 -11.67 14.57
CA ARG A 339 -26.47 -12.75 14.73
C ARG A 339 -26.37 -13.29 16.15
N GLU A 340 -27.50 -13.74 16.69
CA GLU A 340 -27.52 -14.44 17.97
C GLU A 340 -26.85 -15.80 17.86
N SER A 341 -27.02 -16.46 16.70
CA SER A 341 -26.44 -17.75 16.40
C SER A 341 -25.66 -17.73 15.08
N GLY A 342 -24.46 -18.31 15.11
CA GLY A 342 -23.62 -18.42 13.92
C GLY A 342 -22.77 -17.18 13.64
N ARG A 343 -22.33 -17.05 12.38
CA ARG A 343 -21.47 -15.93 11.95
C ARG A 343 -22.29 -14.69 11.62
N PRO A 344 -21.78 -13.50 11.90
CA PRO A 344 -22.42 -12.25 11.47
C PRO A 344 -22.47 -12.20 9.94
N LEU A 345 -23.41 -11.45 9.36
CA LEU A 345 -23.33 -11.06 7.98
C LEU A 345 -22.40 -9.85 7.89
N VAL A 346 -21.29 -10.00 7.18
CA VAL A 346 -20.34 -8.89 6.92
C VAL A 346 -20.22 -8.66 5.42
N VAL A 347 -20.49 -7.43 4.99
CA VAL A 347 -20.34 -7.00 3.60
C VAL A 347 -19.27 -5.91 3.58
N ASP A 348 -18.10 -6.20 3.03
CA ASP A 348 -16.97 -5.26 2.93
C ASP A 348 -16.52 -5.17 1.47
N PHE A 349 -16.64 -3.99 0.88
CA PHE A 349 -16.27 -3.76 -0.52
C PHE A 349 -15.83 -2.32 -0.78
N ALA A 350 -15.01 -2.16 -1.83
CA ALA A 350 -14.62 -0.86 -2.36
C ALA A 350 -15.41 -0.54 -3.63
N THR A 351 -15.56 0.75 -3.97
CA THR A 351 -16.35 1.17 -5.14
C THR A 351 -15.67 0.94 -6.50
N GLY A 352 -14.37 0.63 -6.53
CA GLY A 352 -13.70 0.23 -7.77
C GLY A 352 -14.13 -1.18 -8.21
N THR A 353 -14.23 -1.42 -9.53
CA THR A 353 -14.58 -2.74 -10.10
C THR A 353 -13.63 -3.84 -9.65
N VAL A 354 -12.39 -3.51 -9.38
CA VAL A 354 -11.34 -4.43 -8.94
C VAL A 354 -10.29 -3.73 -8.09
N ALA A 355 -9.64 -4.48 -7.20
CA ALA A 355 -8.45 -3.99 -6.51
C ALA A 355 -7.29 -3.79 -7.51
N SER A 356 -6.68 -2.60 -7.52
CA SER A 356 -5.55 -2.28 -8.39
C SER A 356 -4.34 -3.23 -8.25
N GLY A 357 -4.24 -3.93 -7.12
CA GLY A 357 -3.25 -4.98 -6.91
C GLY A 357 -3.40 -6.16 -7.88
N LYS A 358 -4.63 -6.55 -8.24
CA LYS A 358 -4.88 -7.61 -9.22
C LYS A 358 -4.43 -7.20 -10.63
N ILE A 359 -4.69 -5.94 -11.02
CA ILE A 359 -4.22 -5.40 -12.31
C ILE A 359 -2.69 -5.40 -12.36
N ARG A 360 -2.02 -4.95 -11.30
CA ARG A 360 -0.55 -4.99 -11.22
C ARG A 360 -0.01 -6.41 -11.29
N HIS A 361 -0.67 -7.35 -10.62
CA HIS A 361 -0.28 -8.76 -10.70
C HIS A 361 -0.37 -9.30 -12.12
N ALA A 362 -1.47 -9.03 -12.85
CA ALA A 362 -1.60 -9.39 -14.26
C ALA A 362 -0.54 -8.69 -15.14
N ALA A 363 -0.25 -7.42 -14.87
CA ALA A 363 0.82 -6.69 -15.57
C ALA A 363 2.19 -7.35 -15.38
N HIS A 364 2.48 -7.84 -14.16
CA HIS A 364 3.72 -8.57 -13.88
C HIS A 364 3.82 -9.89 -14.64
N ARG A 365 2.69 -10.56 -14.84
CA ARG A 365 2.63 -11.85 -15.55
C ARG A 365 2.49 -11.70 -17.06
N GLY A 366 2.42 -10.46 -17.58
CA GLY A 366 2.17 -10.21 -18.99
C GLY A 366 0.77 -10.62 -19.46
N GLU A 367 -0.16 -10.86 -18.54
CA GLU A 367 -1.50 -11.32 -18.80
C GLU A 367 -2.42 -10.15 -19.15
N GLN A 368 -3.39 -10.40 -20.03
CA GLN A 368 -4.49 -9.46 -20.25
C GLN A 368 -5.47 -9.50 -19.08
N ILE A 369 -6.14 -8.37 -18.85
CA ILE A 369 -7.19 -8.22 -17.84
C ILE A 369 -8.57 -8.12 -18.53
N PRO A 370 -9.67 -8.41 -17.81
CA PRO A 370 -11.02 -8.10 -18.27
C PRO A 370 -11.15 -6.62 -18.63
N ALA A 371 -11.86 -6.32 -19.74
CA ALA A 371 -11.97 -4.97 -20.27
C ALA A 371 -12.69 -3.99 -19.33
N ASP A 372 -13.46 -4.48 -18.38
CA ASP A 372 -14.19 -3.72 -17.37
C ASP A 372 -13.35 -3.37 -16.13
N TRP A 373 -12.10 -3.87 -16.05
CA TRP A 373 -11.23 -3.63 -14.90
C TRP A 373 -10.48 -2.30 -14.98
N LEU A 374 -10.25 -1.79 -16.18
CA LEU A 374 -9.39 -0.63 -16.39
C LEU A 374 -9.88 0.23 -17.56
N VAL A 375 -9.79 1.54 -17.40
CA VAL A 375 -9.92 2.49 -18.51
C VAL A 375 -8.58 3.16 -18.81
N ASP A 376 -8.36 3.44 -20.10
CA ASP A 376 -7.19 4.23 -20.54
C ASP A 376 -7.37 5.73 -20.20
N ARG A 377 -6.37 6.55 -20.56
CA ARG A 377 -6.40 8.01 -20.35
C ARG A 377 -7.54 8.73 -21.07
N GLN A 378 -8.16 8.10 -22.06
CA GLN A 378 -9.31 8.61 -22.81
C GLN A 378 -10.64 8.12 -22.24
N GLY A 379 -10.62 7.36 -21.12
CA GLY A 379 -11.81 6.80 -20.50
C GLY A 379 -12.39 5.59 -21.23
N ARG A 380 -11.63 4.97 -22.13
CA ARG A 380 -12.07 3.79 -22.89
C ARG A 380 -11.65 2.52 -22.16
N PRO A 381 -12.51 1.49 -22.11
CA PRO A 381 -12.14 0.17 -21.57
C PRO A 381 -10.89 -0.41 -22.26
N THR A 382 -10.02 -1.05 -21.49
CA THR A 382 -8.78 -1.65 -21.98
C THR A 382 -8.50 -2.98 -21.32
N THR A 383 -7.93 -3.92 -22.09
CA THR A 383 -7.41 -5.21 -21.58
C THR A 383 -5.92 -5.17 -21.29
N ASP A 384 -5.23 -4.07 -21.57
CA ASP A 384 -3.81 -3.89 -21.29
C ASP A 384 -3.61 -3.37 -19.85
N PRO A 385 -3.11 -4.22 -18.91
CA PRO A 385 -2.91 -3.80 -17.52
C PRO A 385 -1.86 -2.69 -17.36
N GLN A 386 -0.99 -2.48 -18.36
CA GLN A 386 0.04 -1.44 -18.36
C GLN A 386 -0.57 -0.03 -18.44
N GLU A 387 -1.83 0.10 -18.89
CA GLU A 387 -2.52 1.38 -18.92
C GLU A 387 -2.70 1.97 -17.51
N LEU A 388 -2.75 1.14 -16.45
CA LEU A 388 -2.77 1.64 -15.07
C LEU A 388 -1.55 2.53 -14.77
N ASP A 389 -0.37 2.12 -15.19
CA ASP A 389 0.86 2.87 -14.99
C ASP A 389 1.06 4.00 -16.00
N ARG A 390 0.37 3.92 -17.14
CA ARG A 390 0.31 5.03 -18.14
C ARG A 390 -0.67 6.11 -17.75
N GLY A 391 -1.39 5.96 -16.63
CA GLY A 391 -2.31 6.95 -16.07
C GLY A 391 -3.78 6.65 -16.33
N GLY A 392 -4.10 5.44 -16.77
CA GLY A 392 -5.44 4.88 -16.72
C GLY A 392 -5.92 4.72 -15.28
N ALA A 393 -7.18 4.33 -15.12
CA ALA A 393 -7.81 4.23 -13.81
C ALA A 393 -8.78 3.05 -13.73
N VAL A 394 -8.94 2.50 -12.51
CA VAL A 394 -10.00 1.53 -12.23
C VAL A 394 -11.35 2.26 -12.28
N PRO A 395 -12.33 1.82 -13.07
CA PRO A 395 -13.65 2.43 -13.05
C PRO A 395 -14.43 2.04 -11.79
N VAL A 396 -15.41 2.86 -11.40
CA VAL A 396 -16.40 2.47 -10.38
C VAL A 396 -17.24 1.30 -10.88
N PHE A 397 -17.62 0.38 -9.99
CA PHE A 397 -18.54 -0.72 -10.34
C PHE A 397 -19.92 -0.18 -10.75
N GLY A 398 -20.64 -0.88 -11.63
CA GLY A 398 -22.01 -0.54 -12.01
C GLY A 398 -22.22 0.90 -12.52
N GLY A 399 -21.18 1.56 -13.01
CA GLY A 399 -21.25 2.89 -13.63
C GLY A 399 -21.78 3.98 -12.68
N HIS A 400 -22.87 4.67 -13.07
CA HIS A 400 -23.44 5.76 -12.27
C HIS A 400 -23.93 5.34 -10.88
N LYS A 401 -24.27 4.06 -10.67
CA LYS A 401 -24.69 3.55 -9.36
C LYS A 401 -23.51 3.46 -8.39
N GLY A 402 -22.37 2.92 -8.84
CA GLY A 402 -21.13 2.92 -8.05
C GLY A 402 -20.62 4.33 -7.77
N LEU A 403 -20.74 5.25 -8.75
CA LEU A 403 -20.47 6.67 -8.50
C LEU A 403 -21.35 7.23 -7.39
N GLY A 404 -22.64 6.87 -7.37
CA GLY A 404 -23.55 7.27 -6.31
C GLY A 404 -23.11 6.78 -4.93
N VAL A 405 -22.69 5.52 -4.82
CA VAL A 405 -22.16 4.95 -3.56
C VAL A 405 -20.87 5.68 -3.13
N ALA A 406 -19.94 5.92 -4.06
CA ALA A 406 -18.71 6.67 -3.77
C ALA A 406 -19.02 8.08 -3.25
N LEU A 407 -19.93 8.80 -3.88
CA LEU A 407 -20.32 10.16 -3.45
C LEU A 407 -21.02 10.15 -2.08
N ILE A 408 -21.83 9.13 -1.77
CA ILE A 408 -22.42 8.97 -0.43
C ILE A 408 -21.28 8.80 0.61
N THR A 409 -20.29 7.97 0.32
CA THR A 409 -19.13 7.76 1.21
C THR A 409 -18.32 9.06 1.36
N GLU A 410 -18.02 9.76 0.27
CA GLU A 410 -17.31 11.04 0.30
C GLU A 410 -18.04 12.11 1.15
N VAL A 411 -19.37 12.20 1.01
CA VAL A 411 -20.14 13.18 1.80
C VAL A 411 -20.16 12.79 3.27
N LEU A 412 -20.44 11.53 3.59
CA LEU A 412 -20.63 11.11 4.97
C LEU A 412 -19.30 11.00 5.73
N ALA A 413 -18.28 10.35 5.13
CA ALA A 413 -16.99 10.11 5.78
C ALA A 413 -15.95 11.21 5.51
N GLY A 414 -16.12 12.02 4.48
CA GLY A 414 -15.24 13.14 4.16
C GLY A 414 -15.80 14.47 4.61
N VAL A 415 -16.86 14.94 3.94
CA VAL A 415 -17.40 16.29 4.15
C VAL A 415 -18.00 16.46 5.54
N LEU A 416 -18.91 15.57 5.97
CA LEU A 416 -19.57 15.68 7.29
C LEU A 416 -18.62 15.37 8.44
N ALA A 417 -17.66 14.48 8.25
CA ALA A 417 -16.63 14.22 9.27
C ALA A 417 -15.73 15.45 9.54
N GLY A 418 -15.81 16.48 8.69
CA GLY A 418 -14.94 17.66 8.79
C GLY A 418 -13.48 17.36 8.44
N GLY A 419 -13.25 16.26 7.72
CA GLY A 419 -11.96 15.85 7.19
C GLY A 419 -11.70 16.37 5.79
N THR A 420 -11.07 15.57 4.95
CA THR A 420 -10.79 15.92 3.55
C THR A 420 -11.60 15.03 2.60
N VAL A 421 -11.49 15.24 1.30
CA VAL A 421 -12.09 14.44 0.23
C VAL A 421 -11.01 13.78 -0.61
N SER A 422 -11.33 12.68 -1.27
CA SER A 422 -10.35 11.83 -1.98
C SER A 422 -9.33 12.55 -2.87
N PRO A 423 -9.69 13.62 -3.63
CA PRO A 423 -8.71 14.37 -4.41
C PRO A 423 -7.60 15.04 -3.60
N LEU A 424 -7.84 15.31 -2.32
CA LEU A 424 -6.91 15.98 -1.39
C LEU A 424 -6.15 15.00 -0.49
N VAL A 425 -6.62 13.75 -0.36
CA VAL A 425 -5.96 12.69 0.42
C VAL A 425 -4.60 12.34 -0.17
N HIS A 426 -3.55 12.35 0.66
CA HIS A 426 -2.19 12.00 0.24
C HIS A 426 -2.05 10.51 -0.02
N LYS A 427 -1.39 10.17 -1.14
CA LYS A 427 -1.21 8.78 -1.55
C LYS A 427 -0.07 8.13 -0.78
N GLN A 428 -0.38 7.15 0.05
CA GLN A 428 0.58 6.48 0.96
C GLN A 428 1.87 5.96 0.29
N ARG A 429 1.83 5.55 -0.99
CA ARG A 429 3.02 5.08 -1.73
C ARG A 429 3.75 6.19 -2.45
N ALA A 430 3.05 7.22 -2.89
CA ALA A 430 3.64 8.33 -3.64
C ALA A 430 4.19 9.42 -2.71
N GLU A 431 3.61 9.57 -1.52
CA GLU A 431 3.95 10.57 -0.51
C GLU A 431 4.14 9.90 0.87
N PRO A 432 5.13 8.99 1.03
CA PRO A 432 5.31 8.22 2.26
C PRO A 432 5.77 9.04 3.46
N ASP A 433 6.20 10.27 3.23
CA ASP A 433 6.66 11.27 4.20
C ASP A 433 5.53 12.16 4.73
N ARG A 434 4.28 11.96 4.28
CA ARG A 434 3.11 12.75 4.69
C ARG A 434 2.01 11.86 5.25
N PRO A 435 1.32 12.28 6.32
CA PRO A 435 0.05 11.65 6.71
C PRO A 435 -0.93 11.65 5.54
N MET A 436 -1.77 10.62 5.45
CA MET A 436 -2.74 10.51 4.34
C MET A 436 -3.87 11.53 4.46
N GLU A 437 -4.22 11.90 5.70
CA GLU A 437 -5.36 12.75 6.01
C GLU A 437 -6.70 12.13 5.57
N CYS A 438 -6.80 10.78 5.65
CA CYS A 438 -8.05 10.07 5.43
C CYS A 438 -9.09 10.40 6.51
N SER A 439 -10.35 10.17 6.19
CA SER A 439 -11.46 10.29 7.13
C SER A 439 -12.35 9.06 7.07
N GLN A 440 -13.03 8.76 8.16
CA GLN A 440 -13.97 7.67 8.29
C GLN A 440 -15.23 8.10 9.02
N LEU A 441 -16.32 7.37 8.78
CA LEU A 441 -17.53 7.41 9.60
C LEU A 441 -17.84 6.00 10.09
N PHE A 442 -17.96 5.85 11.39
CA PHE A 442 -18.54 4.66 12.04
C PHE A 442 -19.96 5.00 12.49
N LEU A 443 -20.91 4.15 12.14
CA LEU A 443 -22.30 4.26 12.54
C LEU A 443 -22.75 2.93 13.12
N ALA A 444 -23.47 2.95 14.22
CA ALA A 444 -24.02 1.76 14.84
C ALA A 444 -25.50 1.94 15.18
N LEU A 445 -26.31 0.90 14.96
CA LEU A 445 -27.75 0.87 15.13
C LEU A 445 -28.12 -0.35 15.99
N ALA A 446 -28.76 -0.15 17.13
CA ALA A 446 -29.23 -1.24 17.94
C ALA A 446 -30.60 -1.75 17.45
N PRO A 447 -30.79 -3.05 17.22
CA PRO A 447 -32.09 -3.61 16.81
C PRO A 447 -33.24 -3.23 17.76
N SER A 448 -32.98 -3.11 19.06
CA SER A 448 -33.95 -2.68 20.07
C SER A 448 -34.59 -1.32 19.82
N ALA A 449 -33.86 -0.40 19.18
CA ALA A 449 -34.41 0.90 18.78
C ALA A 449 -35.44 0.79 17.63
N PHE A 450 -35.49 -0.37 16.97
CA PHE A 450 -36.40 -0.69 15.86
C PHE A 450 -37.50 -1.70 16.28
N GLY A 451 -37.64 -1.96 17.57
CA GLY A 451 -38.67 -2.88 18.11
C GLY A 451 -38.23 -4.34 18.10
N ASP A 452 -36.94 -4.61 18.23
CA ASP A 452 -36.37 -5.97 18.31
C ASP A 452 -36.86 -6.90 17.17
N PRO A 453 -36.57 -6.57 15.91
CA PRO A 453 -36.96 -7.40 14.77
C PRO A 453 -36.24 -8.77 14.85
N PRO A 454 -36.83 -9.85 14.32
CA PRO A 454 -36.22 -11.18 14.31
C PRO A 454 -35.10 -11.24 13.28
N VAL A 455 -33.94 -10.66 13.61
CA VAL A 455 -32.81 -10.44 12.66
C VAL A 455 -32.34 -11.75 12.06
N ASP A 456 -32.10 -12.79 12.86
CA ASP A 456 -31.60 -14.09 12.39
C ASP A 456 -32.56 -14.74 11.40
N GLU A 457 -33.85 -14.78 11.73
CA GLU A 457 -34.87 -15.37 10.86
C GLU A 457 -34.98 -14.65 9.52
N LEU A 458 -34.95 -13.31 9.51
CA LEU A 458 -35.03 -12.52 8.31
C LEU A 458 -33.76 -12.61 7.45
N LEU A 459 -32.57 -12.70 8.07
CA LEU A 459 -31.32 -12.96 7.36
C LEU A 459 -31.31 -14.35 6.73
N ASP A 460 -31.87 -15.38 7.39
CA ASP A 460 -31.98 -16.73 6.83
C ASP A 460 -32.96 -16.78 5.65
N VAL A 461 -34.09 -16.09 5.74
CA VAL A 461 -35.03 -15.94 4.61
C VAL A 461 -34.34 -15.26 3.42
N LEU A 462 -33.60 -14.17 3.67
CA LEU A 462 -32.85 -13.46 2.62
C LEU A 462 -31.78 -14.36 1.99
N ALA A 463 -30.99 -15.06 2.80
CA ALA A 463 -29.96 -15.99 2.34
C ALA A 463 -30.57 -17.15 1.51
N GLY A 464 -31.71 -17.70 1.95
CA GLY A 464 -32.46 -18.73 1.24
C GLY A 464 -32.97 -18.23 -0.12
N ALA A 465 -33.53 -17.02 -0.17
CA ALA A 465 -34.01 -16.40 -1.40
C ALA A 465 -32.87 -16.19 -2.42
N VAL A 466 -31.71 -15.70 -1.97
CA VAL A 466 -30.52 -15.54 -2.85
C VAL A 466 -30.09 -16.90 -3.42
N ARG A 467 -30.00 -17.95 -2.60
CA ARG A 467 -29.59 -19.29 -3.06
C ARG A 467 -30.60 -19.91 -4.03
N SER A 468 -31.89 -19.77 -3.76
CA SER A 468 -32.96 -20.35 -4.61
C SER A 468 -33.08 -19.67 -5.97
N GLY A 469 -32.53 -18.48 -6.15
CA GLY A 469 -32.51 -17.78 -7.43
C GLY A 469 -31.51 -18.35 -8.46
N TYR A 470 -30.63 -19.30 -8.05
CA TYR A 470 -29.65 -19.89 -8.94
C TYR A 470 -30.22 -21.14 -9.65
N PRO A 471 -29.96 -21.31 -10.97
CA PRO A 471 -30.39 -22.49 -11.70
C PRO A 471 -29.76 -23.77 -11.11
N GLU A 472 -30.46 -24.87 -11.25
CA GLU A 472 -29.92 -26.20 -10.92
C GLU A 472 -28.62 -26.47 -11.73
N GLY A 473 -27.55 -26.89 -11.05
CA GLY A 473 -26.23 -27.12 -11.66
C GLY A 473 -25.37 -25.86 -11.84
N ALA A 474 -25.86 -24.69 -11.48
CA ALA A 474 -25.00 -23.49 -11.42
C ALA A 474 -23.92 -23.64 -10.32
N PRO A 475 -22.73 -23.00 -10.48
CA PRO A 475 -21.76 -22.93 -9.41
C PRO A 475 -22.41 -22.35 -8.14
N PRO A 476 -22.08 -22.86 -6.93
CA PRO A 476 -22.66 -22.36 -5.70
C PRO A 476 -22.36 -20.88 -5.51
N VAL A 477 -23.39 -20.08 -5.20
CA VAL A 477 -23.20 -18.69 -4.80
C VAL A 477 -22.59 -18.64 -3.41
N HIS A 478 -21.52 -17.88 -3.28
CA HIS A 478 -20.95 -17.56 -1.98
C HIS A 478 -21.66 -16.32 -1.44
N LEU A 479 -22.38 -16.49 -0.33
CA LEU A 479 -22.82 -15.36 0.45
C LEU A 479 -21.61 -14.71 1.17
N PRO A 480 -21.72 -13.44 1.56
CA PRO A 480 -20.69 -12.78 2.38
C PRO A 480 -20.32 -13.65 3.60
N GLU A 481 -19.06 -13.62 4.01
CA GLU A 481 -18.44 -14.45 5.07
C GLU A 481 -18.14 -15.92 4.71
N GLN A 482 -18.71 -16.50 3.67
CA GLN A 482 -18.45 -17.90 3.33
C GLN A 482 -17.03 -18.14 2.76
N ARG A 483 -16.53 -17.21 1.97
CA ARG A 483 -15.14 -17.27 1.46
C ARG A 483 -14.12 -16.99 2.54
N GLU A 484 -14.44 -16.04 3.40
CA GLU A 484 -13.65 -15.67 4.56
C GLU A 484 -13.54 -16.84 5.54
N GLU A 485 -14.64 -17.56 5.78
CA GLU A 485 -14.66 -18.78 6.59
C GLU A 485 -13.78 -19.90 6.01
N GLN A 486 -13.85 -20.11 4.70
CA GLN A 486 -12.99 -21.08 4.02
C GLN A 486 -11.51 -20.69 4.18
N ALA A 487 -11.18 -19.41 3.98
CA ALA A 487 -9.81 -18.90 4.15
C ALA A 487 -9.33 -19.03 5.59
N GLU A 488 -10.17 -18.73 6.58
CA GLU A 488 -9.85 -18.90 8.00
C GLU A 488 -9.55 -20.37 8.35
N ASN A 489 -10.36 -21.30 7.84
CA ASN A 489 -10.16 -22.73 8.07
C ASN A 489 -8.85 -23.20 7.42
N GLU A 490 -8.58 -22.76 6.18
CA GLU A 490 -7.31 -23.05 5.49
C GLU A 490 -6.10 -22.45 6.23
N ALA A 491 -6.22 -21.21 6.72
CA ALA A 491 -5.16 -20.56 7.48
C ALA A 491 -4.87 -21.28 8.82
N ARG A 492 -5.89 -21.81 9.51
CA ARG A 492 -5.73 -22.60 10.74
C ARG A 492 -5.08 -23.95 10.46
N GLU A 493 -5.46 -24.63 9.38
CA GLU A 493 -4.97 -25.98 9.06
C GLU A 493 -3.57 -25.94 8.43
N HIS A 494 -3.33 -25.00 7.52
CA HIS A 494 -2.14 -24.96 6.68
C HIS A 494 -1.25 -23.76 6.91
N GLY A 495 -1.61 -22.86 7.81
CA GLY A 495 -0.92 -21.58 8.05
C GLY A 495 -1.20 -20.54 6.95
N VAL A 496 -0.83 -19.31 7.23
CA VAL A 496 -0.98 -18.14 6.35
C VAL A 496 0.21 -18.04 5.40
N PRO A 497 0.02 -18.02 4.07
CA PRO A 497 1.11 -17.83 3.13
C PRO A 497 1.59 -16.37 3.16
N VAL A 498 2.90 -16.17 3.29
CA VAL A 498 3.52 -14.85 3.23
C VAL A 498 4.42 -14.80 2.00
N PRO A 499 4.26 -13.82 1.08
CA PRO A 499 5.15 -13.73 -0.08
C PRO A 499 6.62 -13.74 0.35
N ALA A 500 7.42 -14.61 -0.25
CA ALA A 500 8.83 -14.81 0.11
C ALA A 500 9.63 -13.49 0.10
N ALA A 501 9.31 -12.59 -0.84
CA ALA A 501 9.92 -11.26 -0.91
C ALA A 501 9.60 -10.38 0.31
N VAL A 502 8.38 -10.50 0.87
CA VAL A 502 7.96 -9.77 2.08
C VAL A 502 8.70 -10.32 3.30
N ALA A 503 8.71 -11.65 3.46
CA ALA A 503 9.42 -12.30 4.56
C ALA A 503 10.92 -11.96 4.55
N THR A 504 11.57 -12.01 3.38
CA THR A 504 12.98 -11.62 3.21
C THR A 504 13.22 -10.16 3.58
N ARG A 505 12.36 -9.24 3.10
CA ARG A 505 12.48 -7.80 3.38
C ARG A 505 12.33 -7.47 4.86
N LEU A 506 11.51 -8.24 5.58
CA LEU A 506 11.29 -8.10 7.02
C LEU A 506 12.35 -8.85 7.86
N GLY A 507 13.28 -9.58 7.23
CA GLY A 507 14.28 -10.37 7.93
C GLY A 507 13.71 -11.60 8.65
N TRP A 508 12.51 -12.06 8.25
CA TRP A 508 11.88 -13.22 8.84
C TRP A 508 12.51 -14.52 8.31
N SER A 509 13.10 -15.29 9.21
CA SER A 509 13.70 -16.57 8.84
C SER A 509 12.63 -17.64 8.65
N THR A 510 12.83 -18.53 7.68
CA THR A 510 11.97 -19.69 7.42
C THR A 510 11.95 -20.71 8.58
N GLY A 511 12.73 -20.52 9.62
CA GLY A 511 12.76 -21.38 10.81
C GLY A 511 11.51 -21.32 11.70
N THR A 512 10.69 -20.28 11.54
CA THR A 512 9.37 -20.13 12.17
C THR A 512 8.22 -20.55 11.25
N ALA A 513 8.51 -20.87 9.97
CA ALA A 513 7.51 -21.38 9.04
C ALA A 513 7.14 -22.82 9.40
N LEU A 514 5.86 -23.16 9.29
CA LEU A 514 5.40 -24.55 9.32
C LEU A 514 6.13 -25.32 8.22
N THR A 515 6.90 -26.34 8.59
CA THR A 515 7.41 -27.29 7.61
C THR A 515 6.18 -27.97 6.99
N PRO A 516 6.04 -28.03 5.65
CA PRO A 516 4.95 -28.78 5.06
C PRO A 516 5.00 -30.21 5.61
N THR A 517 4.04 -30.59 6.42
CA THR A 517 3.84 -32.01 6.75
C THR A 517 3.55 -32.70 5.42
N GLY A 518 4.52 -33.51 4.99
CA GLY A 518 4.41 -34.23 3.72
C GLY A 518 3.11 -35.00 3.71
N GLY A 519 2.22 -34.60 2.81
CA GLY A 519 1.04 -35.39 2.47
C GLY A 519 1.52 -36.73 1.95
N THR A 520 1.46 -37.72 2.77
CA THR A 520 1.44 -39.11 2.30
C THR A 520 0.14 -39.31 1.54
N ARG A 521 0.30 -39.69 0.31
CA ARG A 521 -0.60 -40.09 -0.79
C ARG A 521 -2.03 -40.45 -0.44
#